data_a034dacc4b38446f73c6438c40d63b51
#
_entry.id   a034dacc4b38446f73c6438c40d63b51
#
_cell.length_a   1.000
_cell.length_b   1.000
_cell.length_c   1.000
_cell.angle_alpha   90.00
_cell.angle_beta   90.00
_cell.angle_gamma   90.00
#
_symmetry.space_group_name_H-M   'P 1'
#
loop_
_entity.id
_entity.type
_entity.pdbx_description
1 polymer ?
#
loop_
_entity_poly.entity_id
_entity_poly.type
_entity_poly.pdbx_seq_one_letter_code
_entity_poly.pdbx_strand_id
1 'polypeptide(L)'
;EPVRELRTLLDFSHTYGYPVMMKRTDGGGGRGITVVHDDDEMRRFYMNHDAMQGGDLDEYFIEKFIDKARHVETQCGRDRFGDFTVYSTRDCSVQRRNQKLVEEAPAPFLPDEVINQLETYSRSLFNKVDYIGLGTCEFMVTPHRKVYFLEVNPRLQVEHTVSEEVCGLDLVREQIDIADGGHLTPAPAPRGHSFELRITSEDPATNLTPSSG
;
A
#
# COMPACT_ATOMS: atom_id res chain seq x y z
N GLU A 1 -15.02 7.65 8.22
CA GLU A 1 -15.33 8.90 8.95
C GLU A 1 -14.22 9.19 9.95
N PRO A 2 -13.87 10.47 10.19
CA PRO A 2 -12.92 10.82 11.24
C PRO A 2 -13.44 10.33 12.59
N VAL A 3 -12.56 9.76 13.38
CA VAL A 3 -12.93 9.21 14.68
C VAL A 3 -12.86 10.33 15.71
N ARG A 4 -14.00 10.66 16.32
CA ARG A 4 -14.09 11.77 17.28
C ARG A 4 -14.40 11.34 18.71
N GLU A 5 -14.82 10.10 18.91
CA GLU A 5 -15.30 9.62 20.21
C GLU A 5 -14.62 8.32 20.61
N LEU A 6 -14.19 8.24 21.86
CA LEU A 6 -13.63 7.03 22.47
C LEU A 6 -14.54 5.81 22.30
N ARG A 7 -15.87 6.02 22.41
CA ARG A 7 -16.84 4.94 22.28
C ARG A 7 -16.78 4.29 20.89
N THR A 8 -16.68 5.09 19.83
CA THR A 8 -16.55 4.59 18.46
C THR A 8 -15.31 3.74 18.27
N LEU A 9 -14.17 4.16 18.87
CA LEU A 9 -12.91 3.39 18.83
C LEU A 9 -13.04 2.06 19.56
N LEU A 10 -13.64 2.05 20.75
CA LEU A 10 -13.84 0.83 21.54
C LEU A 10 -14.84 -0.13 20.84
N ASP A 11 -15.95 0.39 20.32
CA ASP A 11 -16.96 -0.40 19.61
C ASP A 11 -16.35 -1.05 18.35
N PHE A 12 -15.52 -0.33 17.60
CA PHE A 12 -14.77 -0.89 16.47
C PHE A 12 -13.83 -2.01 16.93
N SER A 13 -13.04 -1.75 17.96
CA SER A 13 -12.06 -2.71 18.49
C SER A 13 -12.70 -3.98 19.02
N HIS A 14 -13.83 -3.87 19.71
CA HIS A 14 -14.60 -5.02 20.18
C HIS A 14 -15.26 -5.81 19.04
N THR A 15 -15.67 -5.11 17.97
CA THR A 15 -16.29 -5.77 16.79
C THR A 15 -15.26 -6.56 15.98
N TYR A 16 -14.09 -6.00 15.75
CA TYR A 16 -13.07 -6.59 14.87
C TYR A 16 -11.93 -7.29 15.59
N GLY A 17 -11.85 -7.12 16.91
CA GLY A 17 -10.82 -7.70 17.79
C GLY A 17 -9.50 -6.90 17.76
N TYR A 18 -8.81 -6.90 18.92
CA TYR A 18 -7.47 -6.38 19.04
C TYR A 18 -6.40 -7.32 18.45
N PRO A 19 -5.21 -6.83 18.04
CA PRO A 19 -4.87 -5.42 17.99
C PRO A 19 -5.57 -4.67 16.84
N VAL A 20 -5.68 -3.35 17.00
CA VAL A 20 -6.13 -2.43 15.96
C VAL A 20 -5.03 -1.42 15.64
N MET A 21 -5.16 -0.75 14.52
CA MET A 21 -4.19 0.23 14.04
C MET A 21 -4.82 1.60 13.92
N MET A 22 -4.22 2.59 14.58
CA MET A 22 -4.55 4.00 14.40
C MET A 22 -3.59 4.61 13.39
N LYS A 23 -4.10 5.22 12.34
CA LYS A 23 -3.30 5.83 11.27
C LYS A 23 -3.68 7.29 11.08
N ARG A 24 -2.69 8.14 10.88
CA ARG A 24 -2.92 9.54 10.49
C ARG A 24 -3.37 9.61 9.03
N THR A 25 -4.33 10.49 8.75
CA THR A 25 -4.85 10.73 7.39
C THR A 25 -3.83 11.40 6.48
N ASP A 26 -2.91 12.19 7.05
CA ASP A 26 -1.79 12.85 6.38
C ASP A 26 -0.48 12.04 6.44
N GLY A 27 -0.52 10.85 7.05
CA GLY A 27 0.63 9.96 7.20
C GLY A 27 0.96 9.21 5.90
N GLY A 28 2.24 8.86 5.74
CA GLY A 28 2.71 8.05 4.61
C GLY A 28 4.05 7.40 4.92
N GLY A 29 4.37 6.30 4.21
CA GLY A 29 5.64 5.59 4.41
C GLY A 29 5.80 5.02 5.82
N GLY A 30 4.72 4.59 6.44
CA GLY A 30 4.74 3.99 7.78
C GLY A 30 4.81 4.99 8.95
N ARG A 31 4.77 6.29 8.69
CA ARG A 31 4.75 7.34 9.72
C ARG A 31 3.33 7.62 10.18
N GLY A 32 3.17 7.94 11.49
CA GLY A 32 1.86 8.24 12.06
C GLY A 32 0.98 7.00 12.27
N ILE A 33 1.61 5.83 12.47
CA ILE A 33 0.94 4.56 12.76
C ILE A 33 1.18 4.19 14.22
N THR A 34 0.10 3.87 14.93
CA THR A 34 0.14 3.34 16.30
C THR A 34 -0.67 2.06 16.38
N VAL A 35 -0.07 0.98 16.84
CA VAL A 35 -0.76 -0.28 17.11
C VAL A 35 -1.28 -0.23 18.55
N VAL A 36 -2.54 -0.59 18.74
CA VAL A 36 -3.24 -0.59 20.04
C VAL A 36 -3.71 -2.00 20.33
N HIS A 37 -3.34 -2.53 21.50
CA HIS A 37 -3.52 -3.96 21.83
C HIS A 37 -4.69 -4.25 22.74
N ASP A 38 -5.22 -3.25 23.47
CA ASP A 38 -6.31 -3.39 24.42
C ASP A 38 -7.03 -2.06 24.67
N ASP A 39 -8.10 -2.15 25.49
CA ASP A 39 -8.93 -1.00 25.87
C ASP A 39 -8.14 0.07 26.65
N ASP A 40 -7.18 -0.33 27.46
CA ASP A 40 -6.40 0.61 28.26
C ASP A 40 -5.42 1.41 27.39
N GLU A 41 -4.81 0.75 26.39
CA GLU A 41 -4.00 1.44 25.38
C GLU A 41 -4.86 2.37 24.53
N MET A 42 -6.08 1.94 24.16
CA MET A 42 -7.01 2.78 23.41
C MET A 42 -7.40 4.03 24.18
N ARG A 43 -7.69 3.90 25.49
CA ARG A 43 -8.01 5.05 26.34
C ARG A 43 -6.83 6.01 26.47
N ARG A 44 -5.60 5.48 26.61
CA ARG A 44 -4.38 6.31 26.64
C ARG A 44 -4.18 7.04 25.30
N PHE A 45 -4.34 6.33 24.19
CA PHE A 45 -4.26 6.93 22.86
C PHE A 45 -5.27 8.06 22.71
N TYR A 46 -6.54 7.81 23.08
CA TYR A 46 -7.61 8.82 23.01
C TYR A 46 -7.26 10.05 23.85
N MET A 47 -6.85 9.88 25.11
CA MET A 47 -6.51 11.01 26.00
C MET A 47 -5.36 11.87 25.44
N ASN A 48 -4.40 11.25 24.78
CA ASN A 48 -3.25 11.98 24.22
C ASN A 48 -3.58 12.74 22.95
N HIS A 49 -4.67 12.38 22.25
CA HIS A 49 -5.06 12.93 20.95
C HIS A 49 -6.45 13.58 20.98
N ASP A 50 -7.08 13.72 22.15
CA ASP A 50 -8.43 14.26 22.26
C ASP A 50 -8.50 15.70 21.74
N ALA A 51 -9.28 15.90 20.70
CA ALA A 51 -9.48 17.19 20.04
C ALA A 51 -10.08 18.26 20.99
N MET A 52 -10.86 17.85 22.00
CA MET A 52 -11.42 18.78 23.01
C MET A 52 -10.32 19.36 23.92
N GLN A 53 -9.16 18.71 23.98
CA GLN A 53 -7.99 19.17 24.74
C GLN A 53 -6.90 19.75 23.83
N GLY A 54 -7.23 20.04 22.57
CA GLY A 54 -6.29 20.57 21.58
C GLY A 54 -5.45 19.49 20.89
N GLY A 55 -5.86 18.22 20.96
CA GLY A 55 -5.25 17.09 20.26
C GLY A 55 -5.67 16.99 18.81
N ASP A 56 -5.11 16.00 18.12
CA ASP A 56 -5.22 15.79 16.67
C ASP A 56 -5.99 14.51 16.30
N LEU A 57 -6.89 14.04 17.16
CA LEU A 57 -7.65 12.80 16.96
C LEU A 57 -8.42 12.78 15.62
N ASP A 58 -8.91 13.92 15.18
CA ASP A 58 -9.64 14.09 13.90
C ASP A 58 -8.77 13.77 12.68
N GLU A 59 -7.45 13.75 12.85
CA GLU A 59 -6.48 13.39 11.82
C GLU A 59 -6.20 11.88 11.77
N TYR A 60 -6.87 11.09 12.61
CA TYR A 60 -6.70 9.65 12.66
C TYR A 60 -7.92 8.89 12.15
N PHE A 61 -7.66 7.70 11.62
CA PHE A 61 -8.68 6.68 11.38
C PHE A 61 -8.22 5.34 11.94
N ILE A 62 -9.18 4.47 12.24
CA ILE A 62 -8.94 3.16 12.83
C ILE A 62 -9.08 2.06 11.78
N GLU A 63 -8.17 1.10 11.80
CA GLU A 63 -8.21 -0.10 10.98
C GLU A 63 -7.92 -1.35 11.81
N LYS A 64 -8.39 -2.50 11.31
CA LYS A 64 -7.99 -3.78 11.85
C LYS A 64 -6.51 -4.03 11.58
N PHE A 65 -5.75 -4.42 12.59
CA PHE A 65 -4.40 -4.91 12.41
C PHE A 65 -4.40 -6.29 11.75
N ILE A 66 -3.66 -6.47 10.68
CA ILE A 66 -3.48 -7.74 9.98
C ILE A 66 -2.10 -8.27 10.32
N ASP A 67 -2.03 -9.25 11.23
CA ASP A 67 -0.77 -9.75 11.79
C ASP A 67 0.07 -10.46 10.71
N LYS A 68 -0.40 -11.55 10.17
CA LYS A 68 0.38 -12.37 9.23
C LYS A 68 -0.15 -12.20 7.83
N ALA A 69 0.50 -11.35 7.05
CA ALA A 69 0.16 -11.16 5.65
C ALA A 69 1.39 -10.79 4.82
N ARG A 70 1.31 -11.11 3.54
CA ARG A 70 2.24 -10.60 2.54
C ARG A 70 1.77 -9.23 2.10
N HIS A 71 2.71 -8.32 1.88
CA HIS A 71 2.46 -7.05 1.21
C HIS A 71 2.59 -7.27 -0.29
N VAL A 72 1.46 -7.32 -0.97
CA VAL A 72 1.39 -7.54 -2.42
C VAL A 72 0.78 -6.32 -3.07
N GLU A 73 1.32 -5.93 -4.20
CA GLU A 73 0.81 -4.77 -4.94
C GLU A 73 0.63 -5.07 -6.42
N THR A 74 -0.21 -4.27 -7.07
CA THR A 74 -0.46 -4.32 -8.51
C THR A 74 0.06 -3.05 -9.17
N GLN A 75 0.89 -3.19 -10.20
CA GLN A 75 1.25 -2.09 -11.08
C GLN A 75 0.14 -1.87 -12.11
N CYS A 76 -0.56 -0.78 -11.99
CA CYS A 76 -1.74 -0.48 -12.79
C CYS A 76 -1.53 0.65 -13.77
N GLY A 77 -2.30 0.64 -14.86
CA GLY A 77 -2.45 1.75 -15.77
C GLY A 77 -3.90 1.89 -16.25
N ARG A 78 -4.33 3.13 -16.48
CA ARG A 78 -5.60 3.44 -17.12
C ARG A 78 -5.45 4.69 -17.98
N ASP A 79 -6.01 4.65 -19.19
CA ASP A 79 -6.02 5.78 -20.11
C ASP A 79 -7.33 6.58 -20.06
N ARG A 80 -7.38 7.65 -20.84
CA ARG A 80 -8.58 8.52 -20.95
C ARG A 80 -9.78 7.84 -21.63
N PHE A 81 -9.55 6.74 -22.33
CA PHE A 81 -10.59 5.99 -23.04
C PHE A 81 -11.26 4.97 -22.14
N GLY A 82 -10.72 4.75 -20.92
CA GLY A 82 -11.23 3.83 -19.93
C GLY A 82 -10.60 2.45 -20.00
N ASP A 83 -9.61 2.24 -20.89
CA ASP A 83 -8.83 1.01 -20.89
C ASP A 83 -7.99 0.92 -19.63
N PHE A 84 -8.00 -0.25 -19.01
CA PHE A 84 -7.29 -0.52 -17.75
C PHE A 84 -6.52 -1.84 -17.84
N THR A 85 -5.30 -1.84 -17.32
CA THR A 85 -4.49 -3.06 -17.19
C THR A 85 -3.75 -3.14 -15.87
N VAL A 86 -3.41 -4.36 -15.45
CA VAL A 86 -2.39 -4.66 -14.44
C VAL A 86 -1.17 -5.20 -15.18
N TYR A 87 -0.06 -4.48 -15.16
CA TYR A 87 1.18 -4.87 -15.83
C TYR A 87 1.86 -6.04 -15.13
N SER A 88 1.91 -5.99 -13.81
CA SER A 88 2.50 -7.02 -12.97
C SER A 88 2.01 -6.89 -11.54
N THR A 89 2.19 -7.96 -10.77
CA THR A 89 2.14 -7.93 -9.31
C THR A 89 3.54 -7.86 -8.75
N ARG A 90 3.70 -7.31 -7.52
CA ARG A 90 4.96 -7.33 -6.78
C ARG A 90 4.74 -7.83 -5.36
N ASP A 91 5.69 -8.56 -4.82
CA ASP A 91 5.78 -8.84 -3.39
C ASP A 91 6.78 -7.88 -2.75
N CYS A 92 6.31 -7.11 -1.79
CA CYS A 92 7.08 -6.12 -1.06
C CYS A 92 7.12 -6.43 0.44
N SER A 93 7.02 -7.71 0.83
CA SER A 93 6.92 -8.13 2.22
C SER A 93 8.22 -7.97 3.00
N VAL A 94 9.38 -7.93 2.33
CA VAL A 94 10.68 -7.74 2.98
C VAL A 94 10.88 -6.26 3.28
N GLN A 95 10.58 -5.90 4.51
CA GLN A 95 10.59 -4.51 4.98
C GLN A 95 11.34 -4.36 6.30
N ARG A 96 11.84 -3.15 6.54
CA ARG A 96 12.35 -2.73 7.83
C ARG A 96 11.69 -1.40 8.23
N ARG A 97 11.02 -1.36 9.39
CA ARG A 97 10.29 -0.17 9.87
C ARG A 97 9.28 0.35 8.84
N ASN A 98 8.53 -0.55 8.22
CA ASN A 98 7.56 -0.27 7.15
C ASN A 98 8.18 0.34 5.86
N GLN A 99 9.49 0.24 5.69
CA GLN A 99 10.17 0.61 4.45
C GLN A 99 10.56 -0.63 3.67
N LYS A 100 10.18 -0.70 2.41
CA LYS A 100 10.51 -1.79 1.50
C LYS A 100 12.02 -1.89 1.33
N LEU A 101 12.59 -3.10 1.37
CA LEU A 101 14.02 -3.38 1.19
C LEU A 101 14.28 -4.30 0.01
N VAL A 102 13.40 -5.26 -0.23
CA VAL A 102 13.46 -6.17 -1.36
C VAL A 102 12.07 -6.29 -1.96
N GLU A 103 11.99 -6.11 -3.24
CA GLU A 103 10.77 -6.25 -4.04
C GLU A 103 10.98 -7.30 -5.12
N GLU A 104 9.97 -8.16 -5.33
CA GLU A 104 9.99 -9.22 -6.35
C GLU A 104 8.78 -9.09 -7.27
N ALA A 105 9.00 -9.21 -8.58
CA ALA A 105 7.95 -9.29 -9.58
C ALA A 105 8.14 -10.54 -10.49
N PRO A 106 7.02 -11.18 -10.91
CA PRO A 106 5.70 -11.12 -10.32
C PRO A 106 5.71 -11.61 -8.88
N ALA A 107 4.74 -11.22 -8.04
CA ALA A 107 4.61 -11.75 -6.69
C ALA A 107 4.50 -13.28 -6.72
N PRO A 108 5.44 -14.03 -6.09
CA PRO A 108 5.51 -15.47 -6.24
C PRO A 108 4.39 -16.19 -5.49
N PHE A 109 4.03 -17.39 -5.94
CA PHE A 109 3.12 -18.32 -5.25
C PHE A 109 1.73 -17.74 -4.92
N LEU A 110 1.23 -16.77 -5.70
CA LEU A 110 -0.15 -16.31 -5.61
C LEU A 110 -1.07 -17.27 -6.38
N PRO A 111 -2.14 -17.77 -5.76
CA PRO A 111 -3.17 -18.51 -6.50
C PRO A 111 -3.90 -17.60 -7.50
N ASP A 112 -4.35 -18.15 -8.61
CA ASP A 112 -5.08 -17.41 -9.65
C ASP A 112 -6.29 -16.65 -9.10
N GLU A 113 -7.00 -17.23 -8.13
CA GLU A 113 -8.15 -16.59 -7.48
C GLU A 113 -7.75 -15.27 -6.76
N VAL A 114 -6.56 -15.25 -6.15
CA VAL A 114 -6.02 -14.05 -5.49
C VAL A 114 -5.60 -13.03 -6.53
N ILE A 115 -4.91 -13.45 -7.59
CA ILE A 115 -4.50 -12.57 -8.70
C ILE A 115 -5.73 -11.88 -9.32
N ASN A 116 -6.76 -12.67 -9.63
CA ASN A 116 -8.02 -12.15 -10.18
C ASN A 116 -8.73 -11.17 -9.23
N GLN A 117 -8.67 -11.43 -7.93
CA GLN A 117 -9.25 -10.53 -6.92
C GLN A 117 -8.48 -9.22 -6.83
N LEU A 118 -7.13 -9.26 -6.83
CA LEU A 118 -6.27 -8.09 -6.85
C LEU A 118 -6.56 -7.21 -8.08
N GLU A 119 -6.64 -7.82 -9.28
CA GLU A 119 -6.98 -7.12 -10.50
C GLU A 119 -8.38 -6.49 -10.44
N THR A 120 -9.37 -7.23 -9.96
CA THR A 120 -10.76 -6.75 -9.84
C THR A 120 -10.85 -5.54 -8.91
N TYR A 121 -10.19 -5.59 -7.77
CA TYR A 121 -10.16 -4.48 -6.83
C TYR A 121 -9.46 -3.26 -7.41
N SER A 122 -8.29 -3.45 -8.02
CA SER A 122 -7.52 -2.38 -8.64
C SER A 122 -8.31 -1.69 -9.75
N ARG A 123 -8.93 -2.46 -10.64
CA ARG A 123 -9.80 -1.95 -11.72
C ARG A 123 -10.98 -1.15 -11.16
N SER A 124 -11.62 -1.65 -10.10
CA SER A 124 -12.74 -0.96 -9.46
C SER A 124 -12.34 0.37 -8.86
N LEU A 125 -11.17 0.43 -8.20
CA LEU A 125 -10.64 1.66 -7.62
C LEU A 125 -10.33 2.71 -8.68
N PHE A 126 -9.59 2.34 -9.74
CA PHE A 126 -9.22 3.24 -10.83
C PHE A 126 -10.45 3.77 -11.56
N ASN A 127 -11.42 2.90 -11.85
CA ASN A 127 -12.65 3.29 -12.54
C ASN A 127 -13.54 4.18 -11.69
N LYS A 128 -13.60 3.94 -10.37
CA LYS A 128 -14.47 4.72 -9.47
C LYS A 128 -14.09 6.20 -9.40
N VAL A 129 -12.83 6.53 -9.59
CA VAL A 129 -12.32 7.91 -9.54
C VAL A 129 -11.90 8.43 -10.92
N ASP A 130 -12.17 7.68 -11.98
CA ASP A 130 -11.75 8.00 -13.36
C ASP A 130 -10.27 8.37 -13.46
N TYR A 131 -9.42 7.64 -12.71
CA TYR A 131 -7.99 7.91 -12.70
C TYR A 131 -7.37 7.68 -14.08
N ILE A 132 -6.54 8.61 -14.53
CA ILE A 132 -5.79 8.53 -15.79
C ILE A 132 -4.29 8.58 -15.45
N GLY A 133 -3.55 7.57 -15.88
CA GLY A 133 -2.12 7.44 -15.62
C GLY A 133 -1.74 6.09 -15.03
N LEU A 134 -0.49 5.99 -14.58
CA LEU A 134 0.02 4.82 -13.87
C LEU A 134 -0.09 5.01 -12.37
N GLY A 135 -0.34 3.92 -11.67
CA GLY A 135 -0.40 3.91 -10.21
C GLY A 135 -0.26 2.50 -9.66
N THR A 136 -0.20 2.41 -8.36
CA THR A 136 -0.03 1.14 -7.64
C THR A 136 -1.11 0.99 -6.59
N CYS A 137 -1.81 -0.16 -6.60
CA CYS A 137 -2.69 -0.53 -5.50
C CYS A 137 -1.96 -1.52 -4.59
N GLU A 138 -1.93 -1.23 -3.31
CA GLU A 138 -1.26 -2.04 -2.29
C GLU A 138 -2.27 -2.84 -1.47
N PHE A 139 -1.93 -4.08 -1.17
CA PHE A 139 -2.81 -5.03 -0.48
C PHE A 139 -2.04 -5.87 0.54
N MET A 140 -2.76 -6.30 1.57
CA MET A 140 -2.31 -7.33 2.51
C MET A 140 -2.99 -8.65 2.15
N VAL A 141 -2.19 -9.66 1.80
CA VAL A 141 -2.68 -11.01 1.45
C VAL A 141 -2.33 -11.98 2.56
N THR A 142 -3.34 -12.49 3.25
CA THR A 142 -3.15 -13.41 4.39
C THR A 142 -2.85 -14.84 3.93
N PRO A 143 -2.31 -15.72 4.82
CA PRO A 143 -2.15 -17.14 4.52
C PRO A 143 -3.46 -17.86 4.15
N HIS A 144 -4.61 -17.32 4.60
CA HIS A 144 -5.94 -17.83 4.26
C HIS A 144 -6.50 -17.21 2.97
N ARG A 145 -5.64 -16.60 2.13
CA ARG A 145 -5.98 -15.99 0.83
C ARG A 145 -6.98 -14.84 0.91
N LYS A 146 -7.17 -14.25 2.09
CA LYS A 146 -7.95 -13.02 2.21
C LYS A 146 -7.12 -11.85 1.77
N VAL A 147 -7.72 -11.01 0.92
CA VAL A 147 -7.11 -9.79 0.39
C VAL A 147 -7.74 -8.60 1.09
N TYR A 148 -6.90 -7.77 1.68
CA TYR A 148 -7.29 -6.50 2.30
C TYR A 148 -6.62 -5.36 1.56
N PHE A 149 -7.39 -4.36 1.20
CA PHE A 149 -6.87 -3.14 0.60
C PHE A 149 -6.07 -2.34 1.63
N LEU A 150 -4.93 -1.81 1.21
CA LEU A 150 -4.06 -0.98 2.07
C LEU A 150 -4.10 0.48 1.62
N GLU A 151 -3.61 0.77 0.41
CA GLU A 151 -3.61 2.13 -0.14
C GLU A 151 -3.46 2.14 -1.67
N VAL A 152 -3.68 3.30 -2.28
CA VAL A 152 -3.31 3.57 -3.68
C VAL A 152 -2.25 4.65 -3.72
N ASN A 153 -1.19 4.40 -4.46
CA ASN A 153 -0.20 5.41 -4.82
C ASN A 153 -0.47 5.85 -6.27
N PRO A 154 -1.03 7.05 -6.50
CA PRO A 154 -1.39 7.53 -7.85
C PRO A 154 -0.15 8.08 -8.57
N ARG A 155 0.88 7.28 -8.68
CA ARG A 155 2.18 7.58 -9.29
C ARG A 155 2.99 6.32 -9.50
N LEU A 156 4.04 6.41 -10.31
CA LEU A 156 5.10 5.40 -10.30
C LEU A 156 5.83 5.38 -8.95
N GLN A 157 6.23 4.21 -8.52
CA GLN A 157 7.02 3.97 -7.31
C GLN A 157 8.46 3.58 -7.67
N VAL A 158 9.36 3.56 -6.69
CA VAL A 158 10.77 3.18 -6.89
C VAL A 158 10.85 1.80 -7.54
N GLU A 159 10.07 0.85 -7.04
CA GLU A 159 10.03 -0.55 -7.44
C GLU A 159 9.34 -0.84 -8.78
N HIS A 160 9.01 0.19 -9.58
CA HIS A 160 8.43 -0.01 -10.93
C HIS A 160 9.35 -0.81 -11.86
N THR A 161 10.65 -0.70 -11.66
CA THR A 161 11.68 -1.33 -12.50
C THR A 161 11.56 -2.85 -12.57
N VAL A 162 11.21 -3.53 -11.47
CA VAL A 162 10.98 -4.98 -11.50
C VAL A 162 9.78 -5.37 -12.35
N SER A 163 8.76 -4.51 -12.42
CA SER A 163 7.61 -4.71 -13.31
C SER A 163 7.99 -4.49 -14.77
N GLU A 164 8.82 -3.50 -15.08
CA GLU A 164 9.36 -3.26 -16.42
C GLU A 164 10.13 -4.46 -16.94
N GLU A 165 11.02 -5.02 -16.12
CA GLU A 165 11.84 -6.17 -16.49
C GLU A 165 11.00 -7.40 -16.86
N VAL A 166 9.96 -7.72 -16.07
CA VAL A 166 9.14 -8.88 -16.35
C VAL A 166 8.14 -8.67 -17.50
N CYS A 167 7.72 -7.42 -17.76
CA CYS A 167 6.80 -7.07 -18.83
C CYS A 167 7.50 -6.71 -20.14
N GLY A 168 8.76 -6.29 -20.08
CA GLY A 168 9.49 -5.76 -21.24
C GLY A 168 8.92 -4.42 -21.73
N LEU A 169 8.39 -3.59 -20.84
CA LEU A 169 7.82 -2.26 -21.13
C LEU A 169 8.56 -1.19 -20.34
N ASP A 170 8.68 -0.01 -20.92
CA ASP A 170 9.14 1.21 -20.24
C ASP A 170 7.91 1.92 -19.66
N LEU A 171 7.68 1.75 -18.36
CA LEU A 171 6.52 2.32 -17.67
C LEU A 171 6.63 3.84 -17.51
N VAL A 172 7.84 4.38 -17.45
CA VAL A 172 8.02 5.84 -17.43
C VAL A 172 7.56 6.45 -18.73
N ARG A 173 7.92 5.84 -19.86
CA ARG A 173 7.44 6.24 -21.19
C ARG A 173 5.94 6.07 -21.30
N GLU A 174 5.41 4.93 -20.86
CA GLU A 174 3.98 4.63 -20.86
C GLU A 174 3.18 5.71 -20.12
N GLN A 175 3.66 6.14 -18.94
CA GLN A 175 3.03 7.22 -18.19
C GLN A 175 2.99 8.54 -18.96
N ILE A 176 4.06 8.87 -19.68
CA ILE A 176 4.14 10.09 -20.51
C ILE A 176 3.19 9.97 -21.69
N ASP A 177 3.18 8.84 -22.40
CA ASP A 177 2.32 8.60 -23.55
C ASP A 177 0.82 8.69 -23.16
N ILE A 178 0.43 8.13 -22.02
CA ILE A 178 -0.94 8.26 -21.47
C ILE A 178 -1.26 9.73 -21.13
N ALA A 179 -0.33 10.45 -20.51
CA ALA A 179 -0.52 11.85 -20.15
C ALA A 179 -0.68 12.76 -21.38
N ASP A 180 0.02 12.45 -22.48
CA ASP A 180 -0.10 13.13 -23.76
C ASP A 180 -1.36 12.71 -24.56
N GLY A 181 -2.13 11.78 -24.00
CA GLY A 181 -3.43 11.35 -24.51
C GLY A 181 -3.39 10.13 -25.41
N GLY A 182 -2.32 9.38 -25.36
CA GLY A 182 -2.19 8.07 -26.01
C GLY A 182 -3.07 7.01 -25.39
N HIS A 183 -3.18 5.88 -26.10
CA HIS A 183 -3.82 4.68 -25.58
C HIS A 183 -2.87 3.90 -24.68
N LEU A 184 -3.44 3.24 -23.71
CA LEU A 184 -2.75 2.29 -22.85
C LEU A 184 -2.19 1.12 -23.66
N THR A 185 -0.93 0.76 -23.42
CA THR A 185 -0.34 -0.46 -23.96
C THR A 185 -0.86 -1.67 -23.18
N PRO A 186 -1.50 -2.66 -23.84
CA PRO A 186 -1.92 -3.87 -23.16
C PRO A 186 -0.74 -4.59 -22.49
N ALA A 187 -0.93 -5.02 -21.23
CA ALA A 187 0.12 -5.71 -20.50
C ALA A 187 0.50 -7.03 -21.18
N PRO A 188 1.78 -7.23 -21.56
CA PRO A 188 2.26 -8.54 -21.97
C PRO A 188 2.22 -9.54 -20.81
N ALA A 189 2.17 -10.83 -21.14
CA ALA A 189 2.35 -11.84 -20.10
C ALA A 189 3.74 -11.71 -19.48
N PRO A 190 3.86 -11.64 -18.14
CA PRO A 190 5.14 -11.53 -17.46
C PRO A 190 6.08 -12.70 -17.81
N ARG A 191 7.38 -12.41 -17.93
CA ARG A 191 8.42 -13.41 -18.26
C ARG A 191 9.49 -13.41 -17.17
N GLY A 192 9.75 -14.59 -16.61
CA GLY A 192 10.76 -14.74 -15.56
C GLY A 192 10.40 -14.07 -14.25
N HIS A 193 11.41 -13.70 -13.51
CA HIS A 193 11.33 -12.99 -12.23
C HIS A 193 12.37 -11.88 -12.17
N SER A 194 12.05 -10.80 -11.49
CA SER A 194 12.98 -9.69 -11.24
C SER A 194 12.96 -9.32 -9.78
N PHE A 195 14.11 -8.89 -9.26
CA PHE A 195 14.29 -8.44 -7.88
C PHE A 195 14.91 -7.05 -7.86
N GLU A 196 14.39 -6.20 -7.00
CA GLU A 196 15.02 -4.94 -6.62
C GLU A 196 15.48 -5.03 -5.17
N LEU A 197 16.67 -4.50 -4.89
CA LEU A 197 17.24 -4.39 -3.56
C LEU A 197 17.56 -2.92 -3.29
N ARG A 198 16.97 -2.37 -2.24
CA ARG A 198 17.26 -0.99 -1.84
C ARG A 198 18.49 -0.94 -0.97
N ILE A 199 19.54 -0.31 -1.50
CA ILE A 199 20.79 -0.08 -0.77
C ILE A 199 20.78 1.32 -0.22
N THR A 200 20.84 1.44 1.11
CA THR A 200 20.83 2.71 1.83
C THR A 200 22.14 2.92 2.55
N SER A 201 22.60 4.17 2.61
CA SER A 201 23.73 4.56 3.48
C SER A 201 23.18 4.95 4.85
N GLU A 202 23.59 4.22 5.90
CA GLU A 202 23.04 4.36 7.25
C GLU A 202 24.17 4.30 8.28
N ASP A 203 24.02 5.05 9.36
CA ASP A 203 24.99 5.04 10.47
C ASP A 203 24.52 4.06 11.58
N PRO A 204 25.22 2.94 11.79
CA PRO A 204 24.89 1.99 12.86
C PRO A 204 24.94 2.59 14.27
N ALA A 205 25.78 3.61 14.49
CA ALA A 205 25.93 4.25 15.79
C ALA A 205 24.71 5.09 16.20
N THR A 206 23.95 5.57 15.23
CA THR A 206 22.75 6.39 15.41
C THR A 206 21.46 5.63 15.09
N ASN A 207 21.42 4.33 15.43
CA ASN A 207 20.27 3.47 15.19
C ASN A 207 19.84 3.40 13.74
N LEU A 208 20.82 3.31 12.82
CA LEU A 208 20.59 3.21 11.38
C LEU A 208 19.82 4.42 10.80
N THR A 209 20.09 5.60 11.30
CA THR A 209 19.61 6.82 10.65
C THR A 209 20.30 7.00 9.29
N PRO A 210 19.58 7.46 8.26
CA PRO A 210 20.21 7.76 6.98
C PRO A 210 21.38 8.73 7.15
N SER A 211 22.52 8.41 6.54
CA SER A 211 23.68 9.29 6.50
C SER A 211 23.85 9.84 5.10
N SER A 212 24.09 11.15 4.99
CA SER A 212 24.60 11.77 3.75
C SER A 212 26.06 11.42 3.61
N GLY A 213 26.45 10.80 2.51
CA GLY A 213 27.84 10.56 2.15
C GLY A 213 28.47 11.81 1.54
#